data_7b74a689caf22212a1133e2a1cae8294
#
_entry.id   7b74a689caf22212a1133e2a1cae8294
#
_cell.length_a   1.000
_cell.length_b   1.000
_cell.length_c   1.000
_cell.angle_alpha   90.00
_cell.angle_beta   90.00
_cell.angle_gamma   90.00
#
_symmetry.space_group_name_H-M   'P 1'
#
loop_
_entity.id
_entity.type
_entity.pdbx_description
1 polymer ?
#
loop_
_entity_poly.entity_id
_entity_poly.type
_entity_poly.pdbx_seq_one_letter_code
_entity_poly.pdbx_strand_id
1 'polypeptide(L)'
;MKECFMPQKHLIGIGTRTKNENEMGSNGNIPKLWEKFFGEVLPKLKITDKFIYAVYKDYESDENGEYSFFIGVPSDEINIFETVQLPEGKFLELTSSKGKSQNIIIELWQVVWANSDIKRRRAFEIDYEIYPIDFLTTSETQVRLFLSVKD
;
A
#
# COMPACT_ATOMS: atom_id res chain seq x y z
N MET A 1 -8.11 -12.61 -8.97
CA MET A 1 -6.75 -12.22 -9.34
C MET A 1 -6.68 -12.01 -10.84
N LYS A 2 -6.26 -10.86 -11.29
CA LYS A 2 -6.19 -10.55 -12.73
C LYS A 2 -5.03 -9.60 -13.03
N GLU A 3 -4.51 -9.68 -14.24
CA GLU A 3 -3.55 -8.69 -14.74
C GLU A 3 -4.28 -7.43 -15.19
N CYS A 4 -3.67 -6.29 -14.92
CA CYS A 4 -4.21 -5.00 -15.35
C CYS A 4 -3.07 -4.03 -15.64
N PHE A 5 -3.38 -2.98 -16.38
CA PHE A 5 -2.45 -1.88 -16.63
C PHE A 5 -2.88 -0.70 -15.77
N MET A 6 -1.98 -0.21 -14.92
CA MET A 6 -2.26 0.91 -14.03
C MET A 6 -1.57 2.17 -14.53
N PRO A 7 -2.26 3.33 -14.45
CA PRO A 7 -1.67 4.59 -14.87
C PRO A 7 -0.66 5.12 -13.85
N GLN A 8 0.16 6.04 -14.31
CA GLN A 8 1.06 6.80 -13.45
C GLN A 8 0.26 7.66 -12.47
N LYS A 9 0.75 7.75 -11.21
CA LYS A 9 0.13 8.61 -10.18
C LYS A 9 1.19 9.30 -9.35
N HIS A 10 0.95 10.55 -9.03
CA HIS A 10 1.78 11.33 -8.11
C HIS A 10 1.10 11.37 -6.75
N LEU A 11 1.80 10.91 -5.72
CA LEU A 11 1.28 10.82 -4.35
C LEU A 11 2.05 11.73 -3.42
N ILE A 12 1.36 12.28 -2.44
CA ILE A 12 1.94 13.06 -1.35
C ILE A 12 1.56 12.41 -0.03
N GLY A 13 2.53 12.26 0.87
CA GLY A 13 2.30 11.63 2.16
C GLY A 13 3.56 11.49 2.99
N ILE A 14 3.65 10.39 3.72
CA ILE A 14 4.80 10.08 4.59
C ILE A 14 5.19 8.60 4.47
N GLY A 15 6.45 8.32 4.80
CA GLY A 15 6.98 6.96 4.70
C GLY A 15 7.87 6.58 5.86
N THR A 16 8.17 5.27 5.93
CA THR A 16 9.09 4.69 6.89
C THR A 16 9.78 3.48 6.26
N ARG A 17 10.87 3.03 6.89
CA ARG A 17 11.57 1.82 6.47
C ARG A 17 11.29 0.71 7.48
N THR A 18 10.93 -0.48 7.01
CA THR A 18 10.58 -1.60 7.89
C THR A 18 10.79 -2.94 7.19
N LYS A 19 10.37 -4.03 7.83
CA LYS A 19 10.33 -5.37 7.26
C LYS A 19 9.20 -6.17 7.91
N ASN A 20 8.72 -7.20 7.23
CA ASN A 20 7.57 -7.99 7.69
C ASN A 20 7.79 -8.59 9.08
N GLU A 21 9.00 -9.04 9.38
CA GLU A 21 9.32 -9.58 10.71
C GLU A 21 9.00 -8.57 11.81
N ASN A 22 9.33 -7.30 11.63
CA ASN A 22 9.02 -6.24 12.58
C ASN A 22 7.52 -5.97 12.66
N GLU A 23 6.82 -6.02 11.53
CA GLU A 23 5.39 -5.72 11.48
C GLU A 23 4.53 -6.81 12.08
N MET A 24 5.02 -8.04 12.14
CA MET A 24 4.32 -9.15 12.81
C MET A 24 4.41 -9.07 14.33
N GLY A 25 5.32 -8.27 14.86
CA GLY A 25 5.48 -8.04 16.29
C GLY A 25 4.62 -6.90 16.81
N SER A 26 4.70 -6.65 18.12
CA SER A 26 3.93 -5.58 18.78
C SER A 26 4.49 -4.17 18.54
N ASN A 27 5.70 -4.06 17.98
CA ASN A 27 6.41 -2.80 17.80
C ASN A 27 6.54 -2.40 16.33
N GLY A 28 5.58 -2.81 15.49
CA GLY A 28 5.58 -2.48 14.08
C GLY A 28 5.49 -0.97 13.82
N ASN A 29 6.10 -0.53 12.74
CA ASN A 29 6.12 0.89 12.34
C ASN A 29 4.89 1.29 11.52
N ILE A 30 4.26 0.35 10.85
CA ILE A 30 3.12 0.64 9.97
C ILE A 30 1.93 1.23 10.73
N PRO A 31 1.48 0.66 11.87
CA PRO A 31 0.38 1.27 12.63
C PRO A 31 0.69 2.68 13.10
N LYS A 32 1.93 2.93 13.52
CA LYS A 32 2.37 4.27 13.96
C LYS A 32 2.32 5.27 12.81
N LEU A 33 2.70 4.83 11.61
CA LEU A 33 2.68 5.69 10.43
C LEU A 33 1.24 6.04 10.04
N TRP A 34 0.30 5.09 10.13
CA TRP A 34 -1.12 5.36 9.89
C TRP A 34 -1.67 6.39 10.86
N GLU A 35 -1.34 6.28 12.16
CA GLU A 35 -1.75 7.27 13.16
C GLU A 35 -1.24 8.67 12.80
N LYS A 36 0.03 8.77 12.45
CA LYS A 36 0.65 10.04 12.08
C LYS A 36 0.01 10.60 10.81
N PHE A 37 -0.26 9.74 9.83
CA PHE A 37 -0.88 10.16 8.58
C PHE A 37 -2.25 10.80 8.83
N PHE A 38 -3.12 10.13 9.58
CA PHE A 38 -4.47 10.63 9.86
C PHE A 38 -4.46 11.85 10.79
N GLY A 39 -3.55 11.88 11.75
CA GLY A 39 -3.51 12.95 12.76
C GLY A 39 -2.82 14.21 12.30
N GLU A 40 -1.74 14.09 11.52
CA GLU A 40 -0.86 15.21 11.22
C GLU A 40 -0.72 15.54 9.74
N VAL A 41 -0.93 14.59 8.84
CA VAL A 41 -0.65 14.76 7.42
C VAL A 41 -1.93 15.02 6.63
N LEU A 42 -2.88 14.10 6.70
CA LEU A 42 -4.12 14.18 5.92
C LEU A 42 -4.89 15.48 6.14
N PRO A 43 -5.01 16.00 7.40
CA PRO A 43 -5.72 17.25 7.62
C PRO A 43 -5.08 18.47 6.94
N LYS A 44 -3.82 18.37 6.55
CA LYS A 44 -3.08 19.47 5.89
C LYS A 44 -3.05 19.33 4.38
N LEU A 45 -3.62 18.26 3.83
CA LEU A 45 -3.65 18.03 2.41
C LEU A 45 -5.01 18.35 1.82
N LYS A 46 -5.00 18.85 0.60
CA LYS A 46 -6.23 19.02 -0.18
C LYS A 46 -6.56 17.69 -0.85
N ILE A 47 -7.66 17.09 -0.44
CA ILE A 47 -8.09 15.78 -0.96
C ILE A 47 -8.88 15.99 -2.24
N THR A 48 -8.38 15.44 -3.34
CA THR A 48 -9.05 15.49 -4.65
C THR A 48 -9.56 14.12 -5.07
N ASP A 49 -9.20 13.07 -4.32
CA ASP A 49 -9.56 11.69 -4.60
C ASP A 49 -10.11 11.07 -3.33
N LYS A 50 -10.96 10.05 -3.47
CA LYS A 50 -11.60 9.36 -2.34
C LYS A 50 -10.81 8.14 -1.87
N PHE A 51 -9.56 8.01 -2.27
CA PHE A 51 -8.73 6.83 -1.97
C PHE A 51 -7.41 7.22 -1.34
N ILE A 52 -6.94 6.34 -0.44
CA ILE A 52 -5.62 6.42 0.18
C ILE A 52 -4.79 5.26 -0.36
N TYR A 53 -3.53 5.54 -0.69
CA TYR A 53 -2.60 4.58 -1.23
C TYR A 53 -1.57 4.22 -0.16
N ALA A 54 -1.38 2.92 0.05
CA ALA A 54 -0.32 2.39 0.90
C ALA A 54 0.67 1.68 -0.03
N VAL A 55 1.90 2.19 -0.09
CA VAL A 55 2.89 1.80 -1.10
C VAL A 55 4.06 1.08 -0.45
N TYR A 56 4.45 -0.05 -1.03
CA TYR A 56 5.61 -0.85 -0.66
C TYR A 56 6.62 -0.75 -1.80
N LYS A 57 7.81 -0.28 -1.51
CA LYS A 57 8.84 -0.08 -2.53
C LYS A 57 10.24 -0.19 -1.95
N ASP A 58 11.25 -0.06 -2.80
CA ASP A 58 12.66 -0.12 -2.40
C ASP A 58 12.97 -1.39 -1.63
N TYR A 59 12.49 -2.51 -2.13
CA TYR A 59 12.72 -3.81 -1.52
C TYR A 59 14.22 -4.15 -1.53
N GLU A 60 14.72 -4.56 -0.37
CA GLU A 60 16.10 -5.05 -0.25
C GLU A 60 16.27 -6.37 -1.01
N SER A 61 15.27 -7.23 -0.94
CA SER A 61 15.29 -8.53 -1.61
C SER A 61 13.86 -8.96 -2.00
N ASP A 62 13.25 -9.78 -1.17
CA ASP A 62 11.88 -10.27 -1.35
C ASP A 62 11.05 -9.91 -0.11
N GLU A 63 10.00 -10.68 0.17
CA GLU A 63 9.11 -10.44 1.32
C GLU A 63 9.79 -10.59 2.68
N ASN A 64 11.02 -11.11 2.73
CA ASN A 64 11.76 -11.31 3.97
C ASN A 64 12.74 -10.17 4.26
N GLY A 65 13.04 -9.34 3.28
CA GLY A 65 13.95 -8.21 3.44
C GLY A 65 13.25 -6.93 3.87
N GLU A 66 14.04 -5.89 4.01
CA GLU A 66 13.52 -4.55 4.29
C GLU A 66 12.82 -3.96 3.07
N TYR A 67 11.90 -3.05 3.32
CA TYR A 67 11.22 -2.25 2.29
C TYR A 67 10.83 -0.90 2.85
N SER A 68 10.55 0.05 1.95
CA SER A 68 9.98 1.33 2.34
C SER A 68 8.46 1.24 2.25
N PHE A 69 7.76 1.73 3.27
CA PHE A 69 6.31 1.80 3.33
C PHE A 69 5.89 3.26 3.36
N PHE A 70 4.99 3.63 2.45
CA PHE A 70 4.54 5.02 2.26
C PHE A 70 3.02 5.06 2.26
N ILE A 71 2.44 6.06 2.92
CA ILE A 71 1.00 6.31 2.89
C ILE A 71 0.78 7.69 2.30
N GLY A 72 -0.07 7.78 1.29
CA GLY A 72 -0.32 9.06 0.65
C GLY A 72 -1.62 9.11 -0.14
N VAL A 73 -1.89 10.27 -0.68
CA VAL A 73 -3.05 10.52 -1.54
C VAL A 73 -2.59 11.15 -2.85
N PRO A 74 -3.33 10.91 -3.95
CA PRO A 74 -3.02 11.59 -5.20
C PRO A 74 -3.14 13.10 -5.04
N SER A 75 -2.10 13.83 -5.43
CA SER A 75 -2.09 15.29 -5.35
C SER A 75 -0.95 15.86 -6.17
N ASP A 76 -1.18 17.05 -6.75
CA ASP A 76 -0.13 17.83 -7.43
C ASP A 76 0.34 18.99 -6.57
N GLU A 77 -0.06 19.04 -5.31
CA GLU A 77 0.34 20.13 -4.41
C GLU A 77 1.84 20.11 -4.14
N ILE A 78 2.41 21.28 -3.94
CA ILE A 78 3.77 21.44 -3.45
C ILE A 78 3.67 21.69 -1.95
N ASN A 79 4.27 20.83 -1.14
CA ASN A 79 4.24 20.96 0.32
C ASN A 79 5.49 20.33 0.95
N ILE A 80 5.51 20.29 2.29
CA ILE A 80 6.66 19.80 3.06
C ILE A 80 6.68 18.28 3.23
N PHE A 81 5.67 17.58 2.74
CA PHE A 81 5.59 16.13 2.89
C PHE A 81 6.35 15.41 1.78
N GLU A 82 6.52 14.10 1.95
CA GLU A 82 7.20 13.25 0.97
C GLU A 82 6.31 13.01 -0.26
N THR A 83 6.95 12.75 -1.37
CA THR A 83 6.25 12.44 -2.62
C THR A 83 6.70 11.09 -3.14
N VAL A 84 5.78 10.38 -3.79
CA VAL A 84 6.07 9.13 -4.48
C VAL A 84 5.40 9.17 -5.84
N GLN A 85 6.16 8.81 -6.87
CA GLN A 85 5.65 8.68 -8.22
C GLN A 85 5.38 7.19 -8.48
N LEU A 86 4.11 6.81 -8.58
CA LEU A 86 3.75 5.46 -9.00
C LEU A 86 3.95 5.37 -10.51
N PRO A 87 4.70 4.36 -11.00
CA PRO A 87 4.91 4.21 -12.43
C PRO A 87 3.65 3.64 -13.09
N GLU A 88 3.47 3.96 -14.36
CA GLU A 88 2.52 3.21 -15.17
C GLU A 88 3.11 1.84 -15.48
N GLY A 89 2.25 0.84 -15.65
CA GLY A 89 2.72 -0.49 -15.99
C GLY A 89 1.72 -1.58 -15.69
N LYS A 90 2.19 -2.81 -15.87
CA LYS A 90 1.39 -4.01 -15.66
C LYS A 90 1.49 -4.44 -14.20
N PHE A 91 0.33 -4.71 -13.61
CA PHE A 91 0.21 -5.18 -12.23
C PHE A 91 -0.72 -6.38 -12.17
N LEU A 92 -0.56 -7.14 -11.10
CA LEU A 92 -1.49 -8.21 -10.75
C LEU A 92 -2.42 -7.65 -9.68
N GLU A 93 -3.71 -7.60 -9.98
CA GLU A 93 -4.71 -7.06 -9.05
C GLU A 93 -5.35 -8.18 -8.24
N LEU A 94 -5.37 -7.99 -6.91
CA LEU A 94 -6.11 -8.83 -5.98
C LEU A 94 -7.09 -7.93 -5.21
N THR A 95 -8.30 -8.44 -5.01
CA THR A 95 -9.32 -7.73 -4.24
C THR A 95 -9.65 -8.53 -3.00
N SER A 96 -9.69 -7.85 -1.85
CA SER A 96 -10.01 -8.49 -0.58
C SER A 96 -11.49 -8.85 -0.48
N SER A 97 -11.83 -9.72 0.48
CA SER A 97 -13.22 -9.83 0.93
C SER A 97 -13.64 -8.53 1.61
N LYS A 98 -14.94 -8.36 1.86
CA LYS A 98 -15.45 -7.23 2.63
C LYS A 98 -15.31 -7.52 4.13
N GLY A 99 -14.96 -6.52 4.91
CA GLY A 99 -14.80 -6.67 6.35
C GLY A 99 -14.04 -5.51 6.96
N LYS A 100 -13.54 -5.71 8.18
CA LYS A 100 -12.69 -4.72 8.84
C LYS A 100 -11.31 -4.70 8.18
N SER A 101 -10.81 -3.52 7.90
CA SER A 101 -9.57 -3.32 7.12
C SER A 101 -8.38 -4.12 7.65
N GLN A 102 -8.21 -4.17 8.98
CA GLN A 102 -7.10 -4.90 9.58
C GLN A 102 -7.11 -6.38 9.22
N ASN A 103 -8.28 -7.00 9.26
CA ASN A 103 -8.42 -8.43 9.00
C ASN A 103 -8.28 -8.77 7.52
N ILE A 104 -8.96 -8.01 6.68
CA ILE A 104 -9.00 -8.30 5.24
C ILE A 104 -7.66 -8.09 4.56
N ILE A 105 -6.86 -7.12 5.02
CA ILE A 105 -5.54 -6.88 4.41
C ILE A 105 -4.53 -7.96 4.81
N ILE A 106 -4.58 -8.41 6.07
CA ILE A 106 -3.73 -9.52 6.52
C ILE A 106 -4.06 -10.78 5.74
N GLU A 107 -5.34 -11.11 5.59
CA GLU A 107 -5.78 -12.28 4.81
C GLU A 107 -5.29 -12.19 3.36
N LEU A 108 -5.37 -11.01 2.76
CA LEU A 108 -4.96 -10.81 1.38
C LEU A 108 -3.46 -11.06 1.20
N TRP A 109 -2.64 -10.52 2.10
CA TRP A 109 -1.19 -10.76 2.05
C TRP A 109 -0.83 -12.20 2.34
N GLN A 110 -1.58 -12.90 3.21
CA GLN A 110 -1.37 -14.33 3.45
C GLN A 110 -1.61 -15.14 2.17
N VAL A 111 -2.61 -14.79 1.38
CA VAL A 111 -2.84 -15.41 0.08
C VAL A 111 -1.64 -15.20 -0.84
N VAL A 112 -1.11 -13.98 -0.89
CA VAL A 112 0.07 -13.65 -1.72
C VAL A 112 1.26 -14.51 -1.31
N TRP A 113 1.56 -14.55 -0.03
CA TRP A 113 2.75 -15.26 0.48
C TRP A 113 2.64 -16.77 0.33
N ALA A 114 1.43 -17.33 0.38
CA ALA A 114 1.21 -18.77 0.26
C ALA A 114 1.17 -19.26 -1.20
N ASN A 115 1.09 -18.35 -2.16
CA ASN A 115 0.90 -18.69 -3.57
C ASN A 115 2.23 -18.63 -4.33
N SER A 116 2.77 -19.80 -4.69
CA SER A 116 4.05 -19.89 -5.38
C SER A 116 4.03 -19.30 -6.79
N ASP A 117 2.88 -19.32 -7.45
CA ASP A 117 2.74 -18.73 -8.78
C ASP A 117 2.83 -17.21 -8.72
N ILE A 118 2.17 -16.61 -7.74
CA ILE A 118 2.27 -15.16 -7.49
C ILE A 118 3.73 -14.80 -7.18
N LYS A 119 4.39 -15.55 -6.30
CA LYS A 119 5.78 -15.28 -5.94
C LYS A 119 6.70 -15.27 -7.17
N ARG A 120 6.53 -16.24 -8.08
CA ARG A 120 7.34 -16.29 -9.30
C ARG A 120 7.12 -15.09 -10.21
N ARG A 121 5.89 -14.54 -10.21
CA ARG A 121 5.52 -13.44 -11.11
C ARG A 121 5.88 -12.08 -10.53
N ARG A 122 6.01 -11.94 -9.21
CA ARG A 122 6.29 -10.65 -8.56
C ARG A 122 7.66 -10.12 -8.96
N ALA A 123 7.69 -8.83 -9.29
CA ALA A 123 8.92 -8.12 -9.62
C ALA A 123 9.62 -7.55 -8.37
N PHE A 124 8.92 -7.40 -7.25
CA PHE A 124 9.41 -6.75 -6.03
C PHE A 124 9.99 -5.35 -6.29
N GLU A 125 9.34 -4.60 -7.16
CA GLU A 125 9.73 -3.23 -7.48
C GLU A 125 8.88 -2.25 -6.70
N ILE A 126 7.57 -2.21 -6.97
CA ILE A 126 6.63 -1.35 -6.26
C ILE A 126 5.26 -2.01 -6.24
N ASP A 127 4.71 -2.18 -5.05
CA ASP A 127 3.39 -2.75 -4.84
C ASP A 127 2.56 -1.75 -4.04
N TYR A 128 1.24 -1.74 -4.21
CA TYR A 128 0.42 -0.84 -3.43
C TYR A 128 -0.99 -1.34 -3.19
N GLU A 129 -1.53 -0.90 -2.06
CA GLU A 129 -2.92 -1.13 -1.66
C GLU A 129 -3.69 0.17 -1.86
N ILE A 130 -4.93 0.06 -2.31
CA ILE A 130 -5.82 1.22 -2.42
C ILE A 130 -6.98 1.02 -1.45
N TYR A 131 -7.12 1.96 -0.54
CA TYR A 131 -8.16 1.99 0.49
C TYR A 131 -9.17 3.07 0.19
N PRO A 132 -10.50 2.82 0.39
CA PRO A 132 -11.46 3.92 0.44
C PRO A 132 -11.09 4.86 1.60
N ILE A 133 -11.27 6.16 1.44
CA ILE A 133 -10.86 7.14 2.46
C ILE A 133 -11.57 6.95 3.80
N ASP A 134 -12.75 6.33 3.79
CA ASP A 134 -13.55 6.07 4.99
C ASP A 134 -13.33 4.68 5.60
N PHE A 135 -12.24 3.99 5.23
CA PHE A 135 -12.06 2.58 5.60
C PHE A 135 -12.03 2.33 7.11
N LEU A 136 -11.65 3.33 7.92
CA LEU A 136 -11.62 3.19 9.37
C LEU A 136 -13.00 3.30 10.02
N THR A 137 -13.97 3.88 9.33
CA THR A 137 -15.31 4.12 9.87
C THR A 137 -16.35 3.12 9.40
N THR A 138 -15.95 2.12 8.61
CA THR A 138 -16.85 1.08 8.11
C THR A 138 -16.30 -0.30 8.42
N SER A 139 -17.21 -1.25 8.71
CA SER A 139 -16.87 -2.67 8.90
C SER A 139 -16.98 -3.48 7.61
N GLU A 140 -17.38 -2.83 6.52
CA GLU A 140 -17.61 -3.49 5.22
C GLU A 140 -16.67 -2.95 4.13
N THR A 141 -15.46 -2.55 4.53
CA THR A 141 -14.50 -2.03 3.56
C THR A 141 -13.93 -3.16 2.67
N GLN A 142 -13.46 -2.78 1.51
CA GLN A 142 -12.80 -3.68 0.57
C GLN A 142 -11.55 -2.98 0.07
N VAL A 143 -10.43 -3.70 0.07
CA VAL A 143 -9.12 -3.18 -0.31
C VAL A 143 -8.66 -3.88 -1.58
N ARG A 144 -8.04 -3.13 -2.49
CA ARG A 144 -7.43 -3.68 -3.68
C ARG A 144 -5.92 -3.64 -3.54
N LEU A 145 -5.26 -4.72 -3.91
CA LEU A 145 -3.80 -4.85 -3.87
C LEU A 145 -3.27 -5.00 -5.29
N PHE A 146 -2.25 -4.23 -5.62
CA PHE A 146 -1.61 -4.24 -6.93
C PHE A 146 -0.14 -4.62 -6.75
N LEU A 147 0.24 -5.75 -7.35
CA LEU A 147 1.61 -6.28 -7.27
C LEU A 147 2.32 -6.06 -8.60
N SER A 148 3.50 -5.45 -8.57
CA SER A 148 4.32 -5.32 -9.77
C SER A 148 4.74 -6.71 -10.25
N VAL A 149 4.72 -6.94 -11.54
CA VAL A 149 5.03 -8.23 -12.13
C VAL A 149 6.18 -8.13 -13.13
N LYS A 150 6.90 -9.23 -13.27
CA LYS A 150 7.96 -9.37 -14.26
C LYS A 150 7.39 -9.34 -15.66
N ASP A 151 8.18 -8.87 -16.58
CA ASP A 151 7.85 -8.88 -18.02
C ASP A 151 7.84 -10.29 -18.59
#